data_74a90fb001b2b6740acd5236bcd47262
#
_entry.id   74a90fb001b2b6740acd5236bcd47262
#
_cell.length_a   1.000
_cell.length_b   1.000
_cell.length_c   1.000
_cell.angle_alpha   90.00
_cell.angle_beta   90.00
_cell.angle_gamma   90.00
#
_symmetry.space_group_name_H-M   'P 1'
#
loop_
_entity.id
_entity.type
_entity.pdbx_description
1 polymer ?
#
loop_
_entity_poly.entity_id
_entity_poly.type
_entity_poly.pdbx_seq_one_letter_code
_entity_poly.pdbx_strand_id
1 'polypeptide(L)'
;MKNVLITGGSGGIGSALCVAFAQAGCNVAVHYNKNSDGAERLAKIICDSYGVGALAVQADVSDRQSVNDMFDVIDNTFGSVDVLVNNSGIAGQKLFTDITADDWRAMLGVNLDGVFNCTQEALKRYMIKNHSGVILNISSMWGQVGASCEVHYSAAKAGVIGLTKALAKEVGLSGVRVNCICPGVVMTDMMKSFDEQTINELKEETPLNTLGTPKDIADAAVFLCSDKAKFITGQILGVNGGFVI
;
A
#
# COMPACT_ATOMS: atom_id res chain seq x y z
N MET A 1 -8.11 -11.93 16.70
CA MET A 1 -8.35 -10.81 15.76
C MET A 1 -7.02 -10.47 15.15
N LYS A 2 -6.92 -10.27 13.82
CA LYS A 2 -5.64 -9.92 13.18
C LYS A 2 -5.37 -8.44 13.33
N ASN A 3 -4.11 -8.05 13.49
CA ASN A 3 -3.66 -6.66 13.53
C ASN A 3 -3.07 -6.29 12.17
N VAL A 4 -3.56 -5.23 11.55
CA VAL A 4 -3.16 -4.78 10.21
C VAL A 4 -2.53 -3.39 10.29
N LEU A 5 -1.31 -3.26 9.80
CA LEU A 5 -0.68 -1.96 9.56
C LEU A 5 -0.87 -1.57 8.09
N ILE A 6 -1.44 -0.37 7.86
CA ILE A 6 -1.63 0.18 6.52
C ILE A 6 -0.85 1.48 6.40
N THR A 7 0.25 1.47 5.65
CA THR A 7 1.01 2.70 5.44
C THR A 7 0.27 3.63 4.47
N GLY A 8 0.30 4.93 4.75
CA GLY A 8 -0.49 5.90 4.00
C GLY A 8 -2.01 5.73 4.18
N GLY A 9 -2.42 5.25 5.36
CA GLY A 9 -3.82 4.95 5.69
C GLY A 9 -4.77 6.14 5.67
N SER A 10 -4.26 7.37 5.77
CA SER A 10 -5.08 8.60 5.69
C SER A 10 -5.36 9.10 4.26
N GLY A 11 -4.80 8.46 3.22
CA GLY A 11 -4.99 8.82 1.81
C GLY A 11 -6.17 8.06 1.16
N GLY A 12 -6.48 8.37 -0.10
CA GLY A 12 -7.64 7.84 -0.82
C GLY A 12 -7.74 6.30 -0.82
N ILE A 13 -6.77 5.59 -1.41
CA ILE A 13 -6.74 4.11 -1.39
C ILE A 13 -6.53 3.61 0.04
N GLY A 14 -5.62 4.24 0.80
CA GLY A 14 -5.31 3.85 2.17
C GLY A 14 -6.50 3.89 3.11
N SER A 15 -7.35 4.90 3.01
CA SER A 15 -8.55 5.01 3.85
C SER A 15 -9.57 3.92 3.52
N ALA A 16 -9.76 3.59 2.25
CA ALA A 16 -10.63 2.48 1.84
C ALA A 16 -10.07 1.13 2.31
N LEU A 17 -8.76 0.93 2.26
CA LEU A 17 -8.10 -0.24 2.83
C LEU A 17 -8.38 -0.34 4.34
N CYS A 18 -8.17 0.73 5.10
CA CYS A 18 -8.42 0.75 6.54
C CYS A 18 -9.87 0.35 6.87
N VAL A 19 -10.84 0.92 6.17
CA VAL A 19 -12.26 0.59 6.34
C VAL A 19 -12.54 -0.87 6.00
N ALA A 20 -12.04 -1.36 4.87
CA ALA A 20 -12.30 -2.73 4.43
C ALA A 20 -11.71 -3.79 5.38
N PHE A 21 -10.50 -3.55 5.91
CA PHE A 21 -9.92 -4.45 6.91
C PHE A 21 -10.66 -4.39 8.25
N ALA A 22 -11.16 -3.21 8.66
CA ALA A 22 -12.02 -3.07 9.84
C ALA A 22 -13.34 -3.84 9.68
N GLN A 23 -13.98 -3.75 8.50
CA GLN A 23 -15.17 -4.53 8.14
C GLN A 23 -14.92 -6.03 8.16
N ALA A 24 -13.68 -6.45 7.83
CA ALA A 24 -13.26 -7.84 7.93
C ALA A 24 -12.93 -8.29 9.37
N GLY A 25 -13.14 -7.45 10.39
CA GLY A 25 -12.91 -7.76 11.79
C GLY A 25 -11.47 -7.66 12.25
N CYS A 26 -10.62 -6.88 11.57
CA CYS A 26 -9.23 -6.65 11.95
C CYS A 26 -9.08 -5.38 12.79
N ASN A 27 -8.14 -5.37 13.74
CA ASN A 27 -7.63 -4.13 14.29
C ASN A 27 -6.76 -3.42 13.25
N VAL A 28 -6.77 -2.09 13.20
CA VAL A 28 -6.14 -1.31 12.13
C VAL A 28 -5.21 -0.24 12.69
N ALA A 29 -3.93 -0.33 12.40
CA ALA A 29 -3.00 0.78 12.56
C ALA A 29 -3.03 1.66 11.29
N VAL A 30 -3.61 2.84 11.42
CA VAL A 30 -3.76 3.84 10.36
C VAL A 30 -2.52 4.72 10.36
N HIS A 31 -1.54 4.37 9.52
CA HIS A 31 -0.32 5.17 9.43
C HIS A 31 -0.52 6.42 8.58
N TYR A 32 0.09 7.52 9.01
CA TYR A 32 0.19 8.78 8.29
C TYR A 32 1.60 9.39 8.41
N ASN A 33 1.99 10.25 7.46
CA ASN A 33 3.19 11.08 7.59
C ASN A 33 2.83 12.50 8.09
N LYS A 34 1.94 13.19 7.37
CA LYS A 34 1.60 14.61 7.62
C LYS A 34 0.14 14.86 8.02
N ASN A 35 -0.79 13.98 7.63
CA ASN A 35 -2.23 14.18 7.83
C ASN A 35 -2.72 13.48 9.11
N SER A 36 -2.37 14.04 10.27
CA SER A 36 -2.81 13.51 11.58
C SER A 36 -4.32 13.57 11.73
N ASP A 37 -4.94 14.71 11.42
CA ASP A 37 -6.37 14.91 11.58
C ASP A 37 -7.20 13.89 10.78
N GLY A 38 -6.75 13.58 9.57
CA GLY A 38 -7.39 12.58 8.72
C GLY A 38 -7.27 11.17 9.30
N ALA A 39 -6.07 10.82 9.79
CA ALA A 39 -5.81 9.50 10.38
C ALA A 39 -6.55 9.29 11.70
N GLU A 40 -6.54 10.29 12.59
CA GLU A 40 -7.23 10.22 13.88
C GLU A 40 -8.75 10.13 13.73
N ARG A 41 -9.32 10.94 12.83
CA ARG A 41 -10.75 10.85 12.50
C ARG A 41 -11.11 9.48 11.94
N LEU A 42 -10.30 8.94 11.03
CA LEU A 42 -10.53 7.61 10.46
C LEU A 42 -10.43 6.52 11.51
N ALA A 43 -9.41 6.55 12.37
CA ALA A 43 -9.27 5.60 13.48
C ALA A 43 -10.49 5.64 14.42
N LYS A 44 -10.97 6.85 14.77
CA LYS A 44 -12.19 7.01 15.58
C LYS A 44 -13.42 6.41 14.89
N ILE A 45 -13.64 6.72 13.61
CA ILE A 45 -14.75 6.15 12.81
C ILE A 45 -14.69 4.62 12.80
N ILE A 46 -13.49 4.05 12.64
CA ILE A 46 -13.30 2.60 12.64
C ILE A 46 -13.70 2.00 13.99
N CYS A 47 -13.22 2.54 15.10
CA CYS A 47 -13.60 2.07 16.43
C CYS A 47 -15.12 2.15 16.65
N ASP A 48 -15.73 3.30 16.34
CA ASP A 48 -17.14 3.57 16.62
C ASP A 48 -18.08 2.72 15.73
N SER A 49 -17.70 2.47 14.47
CA SER A 49 -18.58 1.84 13.48
C SER A 49 -18.42 0.32 13.38
N TYR A 50 -17.23 -0.22 13.67
CA TYR A 50 -16.94 -1.64 13.42
C TYR A 50 -16.60 -2.43 14.69
N GLY A 51 -16.43 -1.78 15.83
CA GLY A 51 -16.15 -2.44 17.11
C GLY A 51 -14.80 -3.14 17.17
N VAL A 52 -13.83 -2.69 16.35
CA VAL A 52 -12.46 -3.18 16.34
C VAL A 52 -11.51 -2.10 16.87
N GLY A 53 -10.30 -2.49 17.29
CA GLY A 53 -9.27 -1.52 17.68
C GLY A 53 -8.77 -0.74 16.47
N ALA A 54 -8.59 0.57 16.61
CA ALA A 54 -7.89 1.38 15.62
C ALA A 54 -6.95 2.39 16.29
N LEU A 55 -5.80 2.60 15.63
CA LEU A 55 -4.72 3.47 16.11
C LEU A 55 -4.25 4.35 14.96
N ALA A 56 -4.22 5.67 15.14
CA ALA A 56 -3.48 6.56 14.24
C ALA A 56 -2.01 6.61 14.67
N VAL A 57 -1.08 6.35 13.76
CA VAL A 57 0.34 6.33 14.07
C VAL A 57 1.15 7.06 12.99
N GLN A 58 2.09 7.91 13.44
CA GLN A 58 2.90 8.75 12.56
C GLN A 58 4.24 8.08 12.25
N ALA A 59 4.67 8.15 11.00
CA ALA A 59 6.06 7.93 10.60
C ALA A 59 6.38 8.60 9.26
N ASP A 60 7.65 8.84 8.98
CA ASP A 60 8.17 8.95 7.63
C ASP A 60 8.72 7.57 7.24
N VAL A 61 8.06 6.89 6.30
CA VAL A 61 8.46 5.53 5.88
C VAL A 61 9.85 5.49 5.25
N SER A 62 10.34 6.62 4.70
CA SER A 62 11.69 6.72 4.15
C SER A 62 12.78 6.80 5.23
N ASP A 63 12.42 7.14 6.46
CA ASP A 63 13.31 7.20 7.61
C ASP A 63 13.22 5.92 8.44
N ARG A 64 14.31 5.20 8.53
CA ARG A 64 14.40 3.95 9.26
C ARG A 64 14.08 4.09 10.75
N GLN A 65 14.55 5.17 11.40
CA GLN A 65 14.30 5.37 12.82
C GLN A 65 12.82 5.68 13.06
N SER A 66 12.23 6.53 12.23
CA SER A 66 10.81 6.85 12.29
C SER A 66 9.92 5.59 12.13
N VAL A 67 10.33 4.65 11.26
CA VAL A 67 9.64 3.36 11.12
C VAL A 67 9.79 2.53 12.39
N ASN A 68 10.97 2.45 12.98
CA ASN A 68 11.18 1.71 14.25
C ASN A 68 10.28 2.26 15.36
N ASP A 69 10.23 3.58 15.52
CA ASP A 69 9.41 4.26 16.53
C ASP A 69 7.91 3.99 16.31
N MET A 70 7.46 3.97 15.04
CA MET A 70 6.10 3.58 14.69
C MET A 70 5.77 2.16 15.15
N PHE A 71 6.66 1.21 14.89
CA PHE A 71 6.46 -0.18 15.30
C PHE A 71 6.46 -0.33 16.82
N ASP A 72 7.26 0.47 17.57
CA ASP A 72 7.25 0.48 19.04
C ASP A 72 5.89 0.95 19.60
N VAL A 73 5.24 1.94 18.96
CA VAL A 73 3.88 2.38 19.31
C VAL A 73 2.86 1.27 19.05
N ILE A 74 2.98 0.57 17.91
CA ILE A 74 2.08 -0.54 17.56
C ILE A 74 2.28 -1.73 18.53
N ASP A 75 3.52 -2.04 18.90
CA ASP A 75 3.82 -3.07 19.90
C ASP A 75 3.11 -2.81 21.23
N ASN A 76 3.20 -1.58 21.71
CA ASN A 76 2.58 -1.18 22.98
C ASN A 76 1.04 -1.20 22.93
N THR A 77 0.42 -1.10 21.73
CA THR A 77 -1.02 -1.02 21.57
C THR A 77 -1.64 -2.36 21.17
N PHE A 78 -1.07 -3.04 20.18
CA PHE A 78 -1.62 -4.26 19.58
C PHE A 78 -0.76 -5.50 19.82
N GLY A 79 0.51 -5.32 20.20
CA GLY A 79 1.45 -6.41 20.46
C GLY A 79 2.02 -7.11 19.23
N SER A 80 1.46 -6.92 18.04
CA SER A 80 1.94 -7.53 16.79
C SER A 80 1.41 -6.85 15.55
N VAL A 81 2.01 -7.17 14.39
CA VAL A 81 1.47 -6.90 13.06
C VAL A 81 1.36 -8.23 12.31
N ASP A 82 0.13 -8.69 12.06
CA ASP A 82 -0.15 -9.93 11.32
C ASP A 82 -0.22 -9.70 9.81
N VAL A 83 -0.67 -8.51 9.42
CA VAL A 83 -0.77 -8.08 8.02
C VAL A 83 -0.13 -6.71 7.87
N LEU A 84 0.81 -6.59 6.95
CA LEU A 84 1.38 -5.32 6.52
C LEU A 84 0.90 -4.98 5.11
N VAL A 85 0.27 -3.81 4.96
CA VAL A 85 -0.08 -3.25 3.64
C VAL A 85 0.81 -2.03 3.38
N ASN A 86 1.80 -2.20 2.52
CA ASN A 86 2.67 -1.11 2.06
C ASN A 86 1.94 -0.33 0.96
N ASN A 87 1.24 0.74 1.37
CA ASN A 87 0.46 1.58 0.46
C ASN A 87 1.00 3.03 0.38
N SER A 88 1.84 3.48 1.31
CA SER A 88 2.47 4.80 1.22
C SER A 88 3.14 5.01 -0.12
N GLY A 89 2.92 6.17 -0.71
CA GLY A 89 3.54 6.53 -1.97
C GLY A 89 3.32 7.99 -2.32
N ILE A 90 4.24 8.52 -3.10
CA ILE A 90 4.15 9.82 -3.76
C ILE A 90 4.21 9.60 -5.28
N ALA A 91 3.60 10.49 -6.03
CA ALA A 91 3.67 10.54 -7.48
C ALA A 91 4.15 11.93 -7.93
N GLY A 92 4.65 12.01 -9.13
CA GLY A 92 5.06 13.27 -9.71
C GLY A 92 5.43 13.09 -11.18
N GLN A 93 5.03 14.05 -12.01
CA GLN A 93 5.33 14.05 -13.44
C GLN A 93 6.46 15.05 -13.73
N LYS A 94 7.51 14.57 -14.42
CA LYS A 94 8.66 15.38 -14.80
C LYS A 94 9.37 14.74 -16.00
N LEU A 95 9.83 15.55 -16.94
CA LEU A 95 10.69 15.04 -18.01
C LEU A 95 11.97 14.46 -17.39
N PHE A 96 12.47 13.37 -17.95
CA PHE A 96 13.64 12.66 -17.39
C PHE A 96 14.86 13.59 -17.24
N THR A 97 15.06 14.48 -18.18
CA THR A 97 16.16 15.46 -18.16
C THR A 97 16.05 16.49 -17.02
N ASP A 98 14.85 16.67 -16.48
CA ASP A 98 14.56 17.68 -15.47
C ASP A 98 14.47 17.06 -14.07
N ILE A 99 14.48 15.72 -13.97
CA ILE A 99 14.49 15.01 -12.69
C ILE A 99 15.83 15.28 -11.99
N THR A 100 15.77 15.99 -10.87
CA THR A 100 16.95 16.22 -10.04
C THR A 100 17.31 14.98 -9.22
N ALA A 101 18.55 14.95 -8.69
CA ALA A 101 18.95 13.90 -7.77
C ALA A 101 18.08 13.83 -6.50
N ASP A 102 17.55 14.96 -6.06
CA ASP A 102 16.69 15.03 -4.89
C ASP A 102 15.26 14.53 -5.20
N ASP A 103 14.70 14.87 -6.38
CA ASP A 103 13.44 14.28 -6.86
C ASP A 103 13.55 12.75 -6.91
N TRP A 104 14.64 12.25 -7.48
CA TRP A 104 14.92 10.82 -7.58
C TRP A 104 14.98 10.15 -6.20
N ARG A 105 15.79 10.71 -5.28
CA ARG A 105 15.93 10.16 -3.92
C ARG A 105 14.61 10.19 -3.16
N ALA A 106 13.87 11.28 -3.21
CA ALA A 106 12.57 11.39 -2.55
C ALA A 106 11.57 10.36 -3.08
N MET A 107 11.52 10.16 -4.41
CA MET A 107 10.63 9.20 -5.05
C MET A 107 10.96 7.77 -4.64
N LEU A 108 12.23 7.36 -4.70
CA LEU A 108 12.66 6.02 -4.29
C LEU A 108 12.54 5.84 -2.78
N GLY A 109 12.91 6.84 -2.00
CA GLY A 109 12.86 6.80 -0.54
C GLY A 109 11.47 6.44 -0.01
N VAL A 110 10.42 7.09 -0.54
CA VAL A 110 9.05 6.79 -0.09
C VAL A 110 8.51 5.52 -0.74
N ASN A 111 8.63 5.38 -2.08
CA ASN A 111 7.92 4.33 -2.82
C ASN A 111 8.63 2.97 -2.81
N LEU A 112 9.93 2.90 -2.51
CA LEU A 112 10.71 1.66 -2.50
C LEU A 112 11.41 1.42 -1.15
N ASP A 113 12.22 2.38 -0.66
CA ASP A 113 12.91 2.20 0.61
C ASP A 113 11.92 2.13 1.78
N GLY A 114 10.82 2.88 1.73
CA GLY A 114 9.73 2.78 2.70
C GLY A 114 9.10 1.39 2.76
N VAL A 115 8.90 0.74 1.60
CA VAL A 115 8.42 -0.65 1.52
C VAL A 115 9.42 -1.60 2.16
N PHE A 116 10.72 -1.43 1.87
CA PHE A 116 11.78 -2.21 2.49
C PHE A 116 11.81 -2.02 4.01
N ASN A 117 11.80 -0.79 4.49
CA ASN A 117 11.88 -0.46 5.92
C ASN A 117 10.74 -1.11 6.71
N CYS A 118 9.48 -0.89 6.31
CA CYS A 118 8.32 -1.44 7.00
C CYS A 118 8.28 -2.98 6.91
N THR A 119 8.60 -3.53 5.75
CA THR A 119 8.63 -4.99 5.53
C THR A 119 9.65 -5.67 6.42
N GLN A 120 10.87 -5.12 6.49
CA GLN A 120 11.93 -5.71 7.29
C GLN A 120 11.60 -5.70 8.78
N GLU A 121 10.99 -4.63 9.30
CA GLU A 121 10.55 -4.56 10.71
C GLU A 121 9.44 -5.55 11.00
N ALA A 122 8.41 -5.65 10.17
CA ALA A 122 7.33 -6.62 10.36
C ALA A 122 7.84 -8.08 10.37
N LEU A 123 8.76 -8.39 9.46
CA LEU A 123 9.38 -9.72 9.40
C LEU A 123 10.21 -10.03 10.63
N LYS A 124 11.12 -9.12 11.04
CA LYS A 124 12.03 -9.32 12.16
C LYS A 124 11.32 -9.39 13.52
N ARG A 125 10.35 -8.50 13.73
CA ARG A 125 9.66 -8.40 15.02
C ARG A 125 8.68 -9.54 15.24
N TYR A 126 7.94 -9.95 14.18
CA TYR A 126 6.78 -10.83 14.34
C TYR A 126 6.75 -12.01 13.38
N MET A 127 6.70 -11.78 12.06
CA MET A 127 6.19 -12.75 11.11
C MET A 127 7.06 -13.99 10.99
N ILE A 128 8.41 -13.85 11.00
CA ILE A 128 9.32 -14.99 10.93
C ILE A 128 9.25 -15.80 12.22
N LYS A 129 9.25 -15.16 13.38
CA LYS A 129 9.17 -15.81 14.68
C LYS A 129 7.85 -16.56 14.88
N ASN A 130 6.75 -15.98 14.41
CA ASN A 130 5.42 -16.55 14.57
C ASN A 130 5.07 -17.58 13.48
N HIS A 131 5.96 -17.79 12.49
CA HIS A 131 5.71 -18.60 11.32
C HIS A 131 4.37 -18.27 10.63
N SER A 132 4.00 -17.01 10.60
CA SER A 132 2.74 -16.53 10.07
C SER A 132 2.81 -15.04 9.76
N GLY A 133 2.29 -14.63 8.61
CA GLY A 133 2.21 -13.23 8.24
C GLY A 133 1.75 -13.04 6.80
N VAL A 134 1.24 -11.85 6.50
CA VAL A 134 0.93 -11.46 5.12
C VAL A 134 1.46 -10.07 4.85
N ILE A 135 2.21 -9.93 3.77
CA ILE A 135 2.67 -8.65 3.24
C ILE A 135 1.98 -8.40 1.92
N LEU A 136 1.31 -7.27 1.80
CA LEU A 136 0.70 -6.80 0.58
C LEU A 136 1.34 -5.47 0.17
N ASN A 137 1.92 -5.44 -1.01
CA ASN A 137 2.52 -4.25 -1.57
C ASN A 137 1.57 -3.60 -2.59
N ILE A 138 1.42 -2.28 -2.53
CA ILE A 138 0.68 -1.53 -3.55
C ILE A 138 1.70 -0.89 -4.51
N SER A 139 1.82 -1.49 -5.69
CA SER A 139 2.62 -0.97 -6.78
C SER A 139 1.78 -0.04 -7.68
N SER A 140 1.87 -0.19 -8.98
CA SER A 140 1.13 0.55 -10.01
C SER A 140 1.18 -0.23 -11.32
N MET A 141 0.23 -0.01 -12.21
CA MET A 141 0.35 -0.43 -13.60
C MET A 141 1.62 0.14 -14.25
N TRP A 142 2.04 1.35 -13.86
CA TRP A 142 3.29 1.96 -14.34
C TRP A 142 4.56 1.25 -13.83
N GLY A 143 4.47 0.46 -12.77
CA GLY A 143 5.53 -0.46 -12.37
C GLY A 143 5.63 -1.70 -13.28
N GLN A 144 4.58 -2.03 -14.03
CA GLN A 144 4.56 -3.15 -14.99
C GLN A 144 5.08 -2.74 -16.36
N VAL A 145 4.64 -1.59 -16.89
CA VAL A 145 4.91 -1.17 -18.28
C VAL A 145 5.67 0.14 -18.42
N GLY A 146 5.82 0.91 -17.33
CA GLY A 146 6.40 2.26 -17.36
C GLY A 146 5.41 3.31 -17.86
N ALA A 147 5.73 4.59 -17.58
CA ALA A 147 4.98 5.74 -18.09
C ALA A 147 5.92 6.87 -18.48
N SER A 148 5.59 7.58 -19.54
CA SER A 148 6.26 8.81 -19.92
C SER A 148 6.12 9.87 -18.83
N CYS A 149 7.15 10.68 -18.63
CA CYS A 149 7.22 11.69 -17.58
C CYS A 149 7.14 11.17 -16.13
N GLU A 150 7.08 9.85 -15.92
CA GLU A 150 7.03 9.20 -14.61
C GLU A 150 8.15 8.17 -14.40
N VAL A 151 9.34 8.41 -14.98
CA VAL A 151 10.44 7.42 -15.01
C VAL A 151 10.87 7.01 -13.59
N HIS A 152 11.04 7.96 -12.68
CA HIS A 152 11.44 7.69 -11.30
C HIS A 152 10.34 6.94 -10.51
N TYR A 153 9.07 7.28 -10.73
CA TYR A 153 7.93 6.59 -10.14
C TYR A 153 7.82 5.15 -10.66
N SER A 154 7.88 4.99 -11.99
CA SER A 154 7.86 3.67 -12.66
C SER A 154 9.00 2.77 -12.18
N ALA A 155 10.22 3.32 -12.06
CA ALA A 155 11.37 2.59 -11.55
C ALA A 155 11.16 2.12 -10.11
N ALA A 156 10.67 2.99 -9.21
CA ALA A 156 10.37 2.62 -7.83
C ALA A 156 9.30 1.53 -7.74
N LYS A 157 8.19 1.67 -8.50
CA LYS A 157 7.08 0.71 -8.49
C LYS A 157 7.45 -0.61 -9.15
N ALA A 158 8.33 -0.62 -10.17
CA ALA A 158 8.93 -1.84 -10.70
C ALA A 158 9.83 -2.53 -9.67
N GLY A 159 10.61 -1.76 -8.90
CA GLY A 159 11.39 -2.26 -7.77
C GLY A 159 10.54 -3.00 -6.73
N VAL A 160 9.36 -2.48 -6.39
CA VAL A 160 8.40 -3.13 -5.49
C VAL A 160 7.91 -4.48 -6.05
N ILE A 161 7.68 -4.57 -7.37
CA ILE A 161 7.31 -5.83 -8.04
C ILE A 161 8.44 -6.86 -7.90
N GLY A 162 9.70 -6.45 -8.17
CA GLY A 162 10.88 -7.30 -8.01
C GLY A 162 11.06 -7.78 -6.57
N LEU A 163 10.95 -6.85 -5.59
CA LEU A 163 11.01 -7.14 -4.16
C LEU A 163 9.94 -8.17 -3.76
N THR A 164 8.70 -7.99 -4.20
CA THR A 164 7.60 -8.91 -3.92
C THR A 164 7.91 -10.33 -4.35
N LYS A 165 8.38 -10.51 -5.59
CA LYS A 165 8.69 -11.84 -6.17
C LYS A 165 9.86 -12.53 -5.46
N ALA A 166 10.91 -11.77 -5.14
CA ALA A 166 12.09 -12.30 -4.47
C ALA A 166 11.77 -12.69 -3.02
N LEU A 167 11.14 -11.77 -2.29
CA LEU A 167 10.83 -11.97 -0.88
C LEU A 167 9.83 -13.12 -0.65
N ALA A 168 8.83 -13.27 -1.52
CA ALA A 168 7.87 -14.38 -1.43
C ALA A 168 8.56 -15.75 -1.46
N LYS A 169 9.65 -15.89 -2.23
CA LYS A 169 10.44 -17.13 -2.28
C LYS A 169 11.27 -17.33 -1.01
N GLU A 170 11.82 -16.24 -0.47
CA GLU A 170 12.70 -16.27 0.69
C GLU A 170 11.94 -16.61 1.98
N VAL A 171 10.78 -15.95 2.20
CA VAL A 171 10.05 -16.09 3.47
C VAL A 171 8.92 -17.14 3.45
N GLY A 172 8.71 -17.79 2.31
CA GLY A 172 7.63 -18.78 2.15
C GLY A 172 7.72 -19.94 3.15
N LEU A 173 8.92 -20.47 3.43
CA LEU A 173 9.14 -21.51 4.43
C LEU A 173 8.87 -21.05 5.87
N SER A 174 8.89 -19.73 6.11
CA SER A 174 8.49 -19.14 7.39
C SER A 174 6.98 -18.88 7.48
N GLY A 175 6.16 -19.42 6.58
CA GLY A 175 4.71 -19.26 6.60
C GLY A 175 4.23 -17.86 6.24
N VAL A 176 5.09 -17.01 5.66
CA VAL A 176 4.76 -15.64 5.29
C VAL A 176 4.44 -15.56 3.80
N ARG A 177 3.31 -14.94 3.45
CA ARG A 177 2.91 -14.69 2.07
C ARG A 177 3.20 -13.24 1.70
N VAL A 178 3.70 -13.03 0.48
CA VAL A 178 4.00 -11.69 -0.05
C VAL A 178 3.39 -11.55 -1.43
N ASN A 179 2.47 -10.62 -1.61
CA ASN A 179 1.82 -10.35 -2.90
C ASN A 179 1.82 -8.86 -3.21
N CYS A 180 1.50 -8.50 -4.43
CA CYS A 180 1.43 -7.13 -4.91
C CYS A 180 0.15 -6.89 -5.68
N ILE A 181 -0.48 -5.74 -5.46
CA ILE A 181 -1.52 -5.18 -6.32
C ILE A 181 -0.91 -4.07 -7.16
N CYS A 182 -1.26 -4.06 -8.46
CA CYS A 182 -0.94 -2.99 -9.39
C CYS A 182 -2.25 -2.28 -9.80
N PRO A 183 -2.64 -1.21 -9.10
CA PRO A 183 -3.79 -0.41 -9.47
C PRO A 183 -3.62 0.21 -10.86
N GLY A 184 -4.73 0.35 -11.58
CA GLY A 184 -4.85 1.23 -12.74
C GLY A 184 -5.16 2.67 -12.32
N VAL A 185 -5.93 3.38 -13.15
CA VAL A 185 -6.44 4.71 -12.80
C VAL A 185 -7.56 4.55 -11.78
N VAL A 186 -7.35 5.12 -10.59
CA VAL A 186 -8.28 5.02 -9.45
C VAL A 186 -8.77 6.40 -9.06
N MET A 187 -10.08 6.59 -8.96
CA MET A 187 -10.74 7.83 -8.56
C MET A 187 -10.42 8.16 -7.10
N THR A 188 -9.41 9.00 -6.92
CA THR A 188 -8.97 9.51 -5.61
C THR A 188 -8.94 11.03 -5.64
N ASP A 189 -8.59 11.66 -4.52
CA ASP A 189 -8.41 13.11 -4.45
C ASP A 189 -7.37 13.65 -5.44
N MET A 190 -6.39 12.83 -5.85
CA MET A 190 -5.42 13.20 -6.89
C MET A 190 -6.07 13.44 -8.26
N MET A 191 -7.22 12.83 -8.53
CA MET A 191 -7.95 13.00 -9.79
C MET A 191 -8.80 14.26 -9.84
N LYS A 192 -8.97 14.97 -8.70
CA LYS A 192 -9.78 16.20 -8.63
C LYS A 192 -9.21 17.36 -9.48
N SER A 193 -7.92 17.28 -9.84
CA SER A 193 -7.27 18.29 -10.70
C SER A 193 -7.45 18.03 -12.20
N PHE A 194 -7.96 16.84 -12.59
CA PHE A 194 -8.21 16.53 -14.00
C PHE A 194 -9.57 17.05 -14.45
N ASP A 195 -9.61 17.57 -15.67
CA ASP A 195 -10.86 17.98 -16.30
C ASP A 195 -11.70 16.77 -16.76
N GLU A 196 -12.93 17.03 -17.09
CA GLU A 196 -13.89 15.98 -17.49
C GLU A 196 -13.48 15.29 -18.80
N GLN A 197 -12.80 16.01 -19.71
CA GLN A 197 -12.32 15.42 -20.96
C GLN A 197 -11.24 14.39 -20.68
N THR A 198 -10.22 14.73 -19.88
CA THR A 198 -9.16 13.80 -19.48
C THR A 198 -9.72 12.57 -18.76
N ILE A 199 -10.72 12.75 -17.89
CA ILE A 199 -11.37 11.64 -17.20
C ILE A 199 -12.08 10.72 -18.19
N ASN A 200 -12.74 11.25 -19.20
CA ASN A 200 -13.42 10.45 -20.22
C ASN A 200 -12.43 9.72 -21.13
N GLU A 201 -11.36 10.37 -21.54
CA GLU A 201 -10.27 9.74 -22.31
C GLU A 201 -9.68 8.53 -21.55
N LEU A 202 -9.39 8.68 -20.25
CA LEU A 202 -8.89 7.59 -19.41
C LEU A 202 -9.90 6.42 -19.26
N LYS A 203 -11.20 6.72 -19.25
CA LYS A 203 -12.25 5.66 -19.27
C LYS A 203 -12.26 4.91 -20.58
N GLU A 204 -12.17 5.63 -21.71
CA GLU A 204 -12.17 5.04 -23.05
C GLU A 204 -10.93 4.15 -23.26
N GLU A 205 -9.78 4.53 -22.71
CA GLU A 205 -8.55 3.72 -22.72
C GLU A 205 -8.64 2.48 -21.83
N THR A 206 -9.58 2.46 -20.87
CA THR A 206 -9.76 1.32 -19.97
C THR A 206 -10.75 0.32 -20.58
N PRO A 207 -10.38 -0.96 -20.83
CA PRO A 207 -11.26 -1.94 -21.44
C PRO A 207 -12.63 -2.13 -20.78
N LEU A 208 -12.71 -1.98 -19.45
CA LEU A 208 -14.00 -1.99 -18.74
C LEU A 208 -14.80 -0.70 -18.88
N ASN A 209 -14.28 0.29 -19.63
CA ASN A 209 -14.87 1.61 -19.87
C ASN A 209 -15.30 2.36 -18.59
N THR A 210 -14.54 2.17 -17.51
CA THR A 210 -14.73 2.82 -16.22
C THR A 210 -13.41 2.97 -15.50
N LEU A 211 -13.32 3.92 -14.58
CA LEU A 211 -12.16 4.05 -13.69
C LEU A 211 -12.39 3.26 -12.40
N GLY A 212 -11.30 2.75 -11.84
CA GLY A 212 -11.34 2.05 -10.56
C GLY A 212 -11.71 2.98 -9.41
N THR A 213 -12.25 2.41 -8.35
CA THR A 213 -12.48 3.09 -7.08
C THR A 213 -11.49 2.59 -6.01
N PRO A 214 -11.23 3.38 -4.95
CA PRO A 214 -10.46 2.89 -3.82
C PRO A 214 -11.00 1.59 -3.23
N LYS A 215 -12.33 1.37 -3.32
CA LYS A 215 -12.98 0.15 -2.85
C LYS A 215 -12.58 -1.08 -3.67
N ASP A 216 -12.42 -0.96 -4.98
CA ASP A 216 -12.01 -2.09 -5.83
C ASP A 216 -10.62 -2.60 -5.43
N ILE A 217 -9.72 -1.69 -5.10
CA ILE A 217 -8.39 -2.03 -4.60
C ILE A 217 -8.47 -2.68 -3.22
N ALA A 218 -9.32 -2.14 -2.35
CA ALA A 218 -9.48 -2.62 -0.98
C ALA A 218 -10.11 -4.03 -0.93
N ASP A 219 -11.09 -4.32 -1.77
CA ASP A 219 -11.72 -5.65 -1.86
C ASP A 219 -10.70 -6.72 -2.30
N ALA A 220 -9.89 -6.41 -3.32
CA ALA A 220 -8.79 -7.28 -3.76
C ALA A 220 -7.73 -7.48 -2.66
N ALA A 221 -7.42 -6.42 -1.91
CA ALA A 221 -6.46 -6.46 -0.82
C ALA A 221 -6.92 -7.37 0.33
N VAL A 222 -8.18 -7.22 0.76
CA VAL A 222 -8.76 -8.06 1.82
C VAL A 222 -8.78 -9.53 1.38
N PHE A 223 -9.13 -9.84 0.11
CA PHE A 223 -9.06 -11.20 -0.42
C PHE A 223 -7.65 -11.76 -0.34
N LEU A 224 -6.63 -11.06 -0.88
CA LEU A 224 -5.24 -11.52 -0.89
C LEU A 224 -4.67 -11.69 0.53
N CYS A 225 -5.14 -10.91 1.50
CA CYS A 225 -4.70 -11.01 2.90
C CYS A 225 -5.48 -12.02 3.73
N SER A 226 -6.59 -12.57 3.20
CA SER A 226 -7.41 -13.56 3.88
C SER A 226 -6.89 -14.99 3.73
N ASP A 227 -7.46 -15.91 4.50
CA ASP A 227 -7.17 -17.35 4.41
C ASP A 227 -7.70 -17.98 3.11
N LYS A 228 -8.63 -17.30 2.39
CA LYS A 228 -9.08 -17.71 1.06
C LYS A 228 -7.95 -17.68 0.02
N ALA A 229 -6.92 -16.86 0.27
CA ALA A 229 -5.73 -16.74 -0.56
C ALA A 229 -4.50 -17.49 0.02
N LYS A 230 -4.69 -18.50 0.89
CA LYS A 230 -3.60 -19.20 1.59
C LYS A 230 -2.56 -19.85 0.67
N PHE A 231 -2.92 -20.16 -0.56
CA PHE A 231 -2.02 -20.75 -1.56
C PHE A 231 -1.55 -19.74 -2.63
N ILE A 232 -1.68 -18.41 -2.34
CA ILE A 232 -1.29 -17.33 -3.24
C ILE A 232 -0.14 -16.56 -2.60
N THR A 233 1.06 -16.61 -3.21
CA THR A 233 2.23 -15.82 -2.83
C THR A 233 3.07 -15.50 -4.07
N GLY A 234 3.82 -14.40 -4.05
CA GLY A 234 4.65 -13.92 -5.15
C GLY A 234 3.87 -13.37 -6.36
N GLN A 235 2.55 -13.19 -6.23
CA GLN A 235 1.71 -12.77 -7.34
C GLN A 235 1.63 -11.25 -7.46
N ILE A 236 1.56 -10.81 -8.71
CA ILE A 236 1.39 -9.41 -9.10
C ILE A 236 0.02 -9.30 -9.76
N LEU A 237 -0.94 -8.81 -9.00
CA LEU A 237 -2.35 -8.71 -9.44
C LEU A 237 -2.63 -7.31 -9.99
N GLY A 238 -2.93 -7.23 -11.29
CA GLY A 238 -3.48 -6.01 -11.88
C GLY A 238 -4.93 -5.81 -11.45
N VAL A 239 -5.22 -4.69 -10.80
CA VAL A 239 -6.59 -4.22 -10.52
C VAL A 239 -6.73 -2.89 -11.27
N ASN A 240 -6.87 -2.98 -12.58
CA ASN A 240 -6.67 -1.86 -13.51
C ASN A 240 -7.72 -1.81 -14.64
N GLY A 241 -8.81 -2.56 -14.53
CA GLY A 241 -9.87 -2.58 -15.55
C GLY A 241 -9.45 -3.12 -16.93
N GLY A 242 -8.28 -3.81 -16.99
CA GLY A 242 -7.70 -4.31 -18.24
C GLY A 242 -6.78 -3.31 -18.95
N PHE A 243 -6.49 -2.16 -18.36
CA PHE A 243 -5.60 -1.14 -18.94
C PHE A 243 -4.21 -1.69 -19.25
N VAL A 244 -3.72 -2.59 -18.40
CA VAL A 244 -2.48 -3.35 -18.60
C VAL A 244 -2.77 -4.82 -18.34
N ILE A 245 -2.47 -5.67 -19.35
CA ILE A 245 -2.58 -7.12 -19.32
C ILE A 245 -1.28 -7.80 -19.76
#